data_7d543c934da5ffac41e46e62a4138b52
#
_entry.id   7d543c934da5ffac41e46e62a4138b52
#
_cell.length_a   1.000
_cell.length_b   1.000
_cell.length_c   1.000
_cell.angle_alpha   90.00
_cell.angle_beta   90.00
_cell.angle_gamma   90.00
#
_symmetry.space_group_name_H-M   'P 1'
#
loop_
_entity.id
_entity.type
_entity.pdbx_description
1 polymer ?
#
loop_
_entity_poly.entity_id
_entity_poly.type
_entity_poly.pdbx_seq_one_letter_code
_entity_poly.pdbx_strand_id
1 'polypeptide(L)'
;RIFPFNDFSGDYSSSSLKIFVQGDEANASTVSEKRCYVVDENTVFFYAGNRDEDYTDRRNYKIFARFNGDNAGTLELYTDNPKIKLNVKKEASFRVVESMDAQQPYFKHRYVIINNLNYSFVDYTSVSGSEMPWEVSGSMTLERKINTQIPDEDQAIQW
;
A
#
# COMPACT_ATOMS: atom_id res chain seq x y z
N ARG A 1 -11.09 -20.10 -8.04
CA ARG A 1 -10.96 -19.93 -6.60
C ARG A 1 -10.58 -18.50 -6.26
N ILE A 2 -11.31 -17.90 -5.33
CA ILE A 2 -11.02 -16.54 -4.84
C ILE A 2 -10.21 -16.67 -3.55
N PHE A 3 -9.04 -16.07 -3.54
CA PHE A 3 -8.21 -16.00 -2.33
C PHE A 3 -8.53 -14.73 -1.56
N PRO A 4 -8.58 -14.77 -0.22
CA PRO A 4 -8.80 -13.58 0.59
C PRO A 4 -7.56 -12.68 0.68
N PHE A 5 -6.42 -13.13 0.15
CA PHE A 5 -5.17 -12.39 0.16
C PHE A 5 -4.32 -12.81 -1.04
N ASN A 6 -3.37 -11.99 -1.40
CA ASN A 6 -2.30 -12.35 -2.34
C ASN A 6 -0.94 -12.11 -1.64
N ASP A 7 0.16 -12.26 -2.37
CA ASP A 7 1.49 -12.11 -1.79
C ASP A 7 1.81 -10.70 -1.33
N PHE A 8 1.01 -9.72 -1.72
CA PHE A 8 1.30 -8.29 -1.50
C PHE A 8 0.21 -7.58 -0.72
N SER A 9 -0.88 -8.25 -0.39
CA SER A 9 -1.98 -7.64 0.36
C SER A 9 -1.71 -7.71 1.87
N GLY A 10 -2.27 -6.76 2.63
CA GLY A 10 -2.17 -6.73 4.08
C GLY A 10 -1.94 -5.32 4.61
N ASP A 11 -1.58 -5.26 5.88
CA ASP A 11 -1.36 -4.00 6.58
C ASP A 11 0.12 -3.61 6.51
N TYR A 12 0.42 -2.63 5.68
CA TYR A 12 1.76 -2.06 5.59
C TYR A 12 1.96 -1.03 6.69
N SER A 13 3.16 -0.98 7.23
CA SER A 13 3.57 0.01 8.22
C SER A 13 4.67 0.89 7.66
N SER A 14 4.78 2.09 8.20
CA SER A 14 5.79 3.04 7.76
C SER A 14 6.14 4.04 8.85
N SER A 15 7.38 4.48 8.84
CA SER A 15 7.84 5.65 9.60
C SER A 15 8.23 6.81 8.68
N SER A 16 8.28 6.58 7.38
CA SER A 16 8.78 7.55 6.40
C SER A 16 7.74 8.01 5.39
N LEU A 17 6.59 7.35 5.32
CA LEU A 17 5.54 7.74 4.38
C LEU A 17 4.86 9.01 4.86
N LYS A 18 4.91 10.05 4.05
CA LYS A 18 4.38 11.38 4.39
C LYS A 18 3.27 11.77 3.43
N ILE A 19 2.26 12.46 3.97
CA ILE A 19 1.21 13.08 3.19
C ILE A 19 1.13 14.57 3.54
N PHE A 20 1.01 15.41 2.52
CA PHE A 20 0.91 16.86 2.73
C PHE A 20 0.16 17.51 1.57
N VAL A 21 -0.38 18.68 1.83
CA VAL A 21 -0.98 19.53 0.78
C VAL A 21 0.16 20.04 -0.10
N GLN A 22 -0.03 19.99 -1.40
CA GLN A 22 0.99 20.42 -2.36
C GLN A 22 1.47 21.84 -2.03
N GLY A 23 2.78 21.99 -1.89
CA GLY A 23 3.39 23.25 -1.51
C GLY A 23 3.56 23.46 0.00
N ASP A 24 3.08 22.53 0.83
CA ASP A 24 3.10 22.67 2.30
C ASP A 24 3.79 21.48 2.97
N GLU A 25 4.99 21.15 2.52
CA GLU A 25 5.76 20.03 3.07
C GLU A 25 6.09 20.19 4.55
N ALA A 26 6.17 21.42 5.03
CA ALA A 26 6.48 21.70 6.43
C ALA A 26 5.43 21.16 7.39
N ASN A 27 4.19 20.98 6.93
CA ASN A 27 3.09 20.46 7.72
C ASN A 27 2.71 19.01 7.32
N ALA A 28 3.68 18.26 6.82
CA ALA A 28 3.45 16.87 6.43
C ALA A 28 3.08 16.02 7.65
N SER A 29 2.13 15.10 7.44
CA SER A 29 1.75 14.10 8.42
C SER A 29 2.33 12.75 8.03
N THR A 30 2.68 11.93 9.02
CA THR A 30 3.14 10.57 8.78
C THR A 30 1.96 9.64 8.60
N VAL A 31 1.99 8.85 7.53
CA VAL A 31 1.05 7.76 7.30
C VAL A 31 1.69 6.51 7.90
N SER A 32 1.31 6.16 9.13
CA SER A 32 1.96 5.06 9.85
C SER A 32 1.49 3.69 9.39
N GLU A 33 0.27 3.60 8.86
CA GLU A 33 -0.31 2.35 8.39
C GLU A 33 -1.03 2.56 7.07
N LYS A 34 -0.97 1.54 6.21
CA LYS A 34 -1.67 1.55 4.94
C LYS A 34 -2.14 0.13 4.64
N ARG A 35 -3.44 -0.06 4.59
CA ARG A 35 -4.01 -1.35 4.26
C ARG A 35 -4.14 -1.49 2.75
N CYS A 36 -3.59 -2.59 2.23
CA CYS A 36 -3.68 -2.94 0.81
C CYS A 36 -4.58 -4.15 0.63
N TYR A 37 -5.63 -3.99 -0.15
CA TYR A 37 -6.65 -5.00 -0.38
C TYR A 37 -6.39 -5.75 -1.67
N VAL A 38 -6.70 -7.04 -1.68
CA VAL A 38 -6.47 -7.89 -2.85
C VAL A 38 -7.41 -7.51 -4.01
N VAL A 39 -6.83 -7.49 -5.22
CA VAL A 39 -7.59 -7.34 -6.47
C VAL A 39 -7.45 -8.61 -7.30
N ASP A 40 -6.22 -9.03 -7.58
CA ASP A 40 -5.89 -10.26 -8.28
C ASP A 40 -4.55 -10.79 -7.79
N GLU A 41 -3.90 -11.69 -8.55
CA GLU A 41 -2.67 -12.35 -8.12
C GLU A 41 -1.53 -11.40 -7.79
N ASN A 42 -1.43 -10.27 -8.48
CA ASN A 42 -0.31 -9.36 -8.36
C ASN A 42 -0.74 -7.89 -8.20
N THR A 43 -2.01 -7.65 -7.92
CA THR A 43 -2.55 -6.30 -7.81
C THR A 43 -3.28 -6.13 -6.49
N VAL A 44 -3.03 -5.00 -5.85
CA VAL A 44 -3.75 -4.57 -4.64
C VAL A 44 -4.32 -3.18 -4.90
N PHE A 45 -5.26 -2.75 -4.07
CA PHE A 45 -5.64 -1.36 -4.03
C PHE A 45 -5.51 -0.83 -2.62
N PHE A 46 -5.31 0.48 -2.51
CA PHE A 46 -5.31 1.18 -1.23
C PHE A 46 -5.97 2.55 -1.42
N TYR A 47 -6.31 3.17 -0.31
CA TYR A 47 -6.90 4.51 -0.38
C TYR A 47 -5.81 5.56 -0.44
N ALA A 48 -6.01 6.57 -1.28
CA ALA A 48 -4.95 7.53 -1.65
C ALA A 48 -4.44 8.36 -0.47
N GLY A 49 -5.33 8.71 0.46
CA GLY A 49 -5.00 9.60 1.57
C GLY A 49 -4.66 8.86 2.86
N ASN A 50 -4.87 9.54 3.97
CA ASN A 50 -4.56 9.05 5.32
C ASN A 50 -5.83 8.77 6.13
N ARG A 51 -6.95 8.58 5.47
CA ARG A 51 -8.22 8.34 6.16
C ARG A 51 -8.58 6.87 6.19
N ASP A 52 -9.32 6.49 7.24
CA ASP A 52 -9.76 5.13 7.43
C ASP A 52 -10.91 4.74 6.50
N GLU A 53 -11.15 3.44 6.39
CA GLU A 53 -12.21 2.90 5.54
C GLU A 53 -13.63 3.28 5.98
N ASP A 54 -13.79 3.79 7.18
CA ASP A 54 -15.08 4.23 7.68
C ASP A 54 -15.53 5.58 7.10
N TYR A 55 -14.62 6.32 6.51
CA TYR A 55 -14.97 7.57 5.85
C TYR A 55 -15.77 7.28 4.58
N THR A 56 -16.93 7.89 4.48
CA THR A 56 -17.88 7.60 3.39
C THR A 56 -17.33 7.89 1.99
N ASP A 57 -16.46 8.89 1.88
CA ASP A 57 -15.94 9.33 0.58
C ASP A 57 -14.68 8.63 0.13
N ARG A 58 -14.00 7.89 1.02
CA ARG A 58 -12.67 7.41 0.69
C ARG A 58 -12.65 6.28 -0.34
N ARG A 59 -13.74 5.53 -0.49
CA ARG A 59 -13.82 4.56 -1.58
C ARG A 59 -13.75 5.21 -2.97
N ASN A 60 -13.92 6.53 -3.05
CA ASN A 60 -13.75 7.27 -4.29
C ASN A 60 -12.28 7.56 -4.61
N TYR A 61 -11.37 7.28 -3.67
CA TYR A 61 -9.96 7.60 -3.79
C TYR A 61 -9.08 6.36 -3.83
N LYS A 62 -9.52 5.33 -4.55
CA LYS A 62 -8.75 4.09 -4.68
C LYS A 62 -7.61 4.25 -5.66
N ILE A 63 -6.44 3.78 -5.25
CA ILE A 63 -5.28 3.65 -6.11
C ILE A 63 -4.94 2.16 -6.19
N PHE A 64 -4.80 1.67 -7.42
CA PHE A 64 -4.40 0.29 -7.68
C PHE A 64 -2.89 0.24 -7.87
N ALA A 65 -2.27 -0.78 -7.31
CA ALA A 65 -0.84 -1.02 -7.45
C ALA A 65 -0.63 -2.41 -8.01
N ARG A 66 -0.06 -2.48 -9.21
CA ARG A 66 0.32 -3.75 -9.84
C ARG A 66 1.79 -3.99 -9.59
N PHE A 67 2.09 -5.15 -9.04
CA PHE A 67 3.46 -5.57 -8.76
C PHE A 67 3.99 -6.31 -9.97
N ASN A 68 5.02 -5.77 -10.59
CA ASN A 68 5.66 -6.34 -11.78
C ASN A 68 6.94 -7.04 -11.37
N GLY A 69 6.85 -8.34 -11.12
CA GLY A 69 7.95 -9.18 -10.67
C GLY A 69 7.53 -10.10 -9.53
N ASP A 70 8.37 -11.05 -9.17
CA ASP A 70 8.08 -12.00 -8.10
C ASP A 70 8.68 -11.59 -6.76
N ASN A 71 10.00 -11.41 -6.72
CA ASN A 71 10.72 -11.06 -5.49
C ASN A 71 11.26 -9.64 -5.48
N ALA A 72 11.23 -9.00 -6.63
CA ALA A 72 11.62 -7.61 -6.80
C ALA A 72 11.09 -7.11 -8.14
N GLY A 73 10.93 -5.82 -8.26
CA GLY A 73 10.48 -5.20 -9.51
C GLY A 73 9.91 -3.81 -9.27
N THR A 74 9.00 -3.43 -10.14
CA THR A 74 8.38 -2.11 -10.10
C THR A 74 6.91 -2.22 -9.75
N LEU A 75 6.35 -1.12 -9.24
CA LEU A 75 4.91 -0.97 -9.03
C LEU A 75 4.35 -0.02 -10.06
N GLU A 76 3.27 -0.44 -10.69
CA GLU A 76 2.48 0.44 -11.54
C GLU A 76 1.28 0.93 -10.73
N LEU A 77 1.22 2.22 -10.48
CA LEU A 77 0.10 2.85 -9.79
C LEU A 77 -0.88 3.41 -10.80
N TYR A 78 -2.14 3.11 -10.62
CA TYR A 78 -3.19 3.63 -11.49
C TYR A 78 -4.52 3.75 -10.73
N THR A 79 -5.49 4.39 -11.33
CA THR A 79 -6.80 4.56 -10.73
C THR A 79 -7.88 4.43 -11.80
N ASP A 80 -9.07 4.03 -11.38
CA ASP A 80 -10.26 4.01 -12.24
C ASP A 80 -11.12 5.27 -12.07
N ASN A 81 -10.69 6.20 -11.21
CA ASN A 81 -11.42 7.44 -10.96
C ASN A 81 -10.59 8.64 -11.46
N PRO A 82 -10.92 9.17 -12.66
CA PRO A 82 -10.15 10.29 -13.21
C PRO A 82 -10.30 11.60 -12.43
N LYS A 83 -11.29 11.69 -11.55
CA LYS A 83 -11.52 12.91 -10.77
C LYS A 83 -10.43 13.16 -9.74
N ILE A 84 -9.73 12.11 -9.27
CA ILE A 84 -8.64 12.28 -8.33
C ILE A 84 -7.36 12.77 -8.98
N LYS A 85 -7.29 12.78 -10.30
CA LYS A 85 -6.15 13.31 -11.07
C LYS A 85 -4.82 12.74 -10.57
N LEU A 86 -4.75 11.41 -10.49
CA LEU A 86 -3.55 10.73 -10.01
C LEU A 86 -2.36 11.06 -10.91
N ASN A 87 -1.28 11.51 -10.29
CA ASN A 87 -0.01 11.77 -10.97
C ASN A 87 1.12 11.06 -10.23
N VAL A 88 1.71 10.08 -10.87
CA VAL A 88 2.82 9.32 -10.31
C VAL A 88 4.12 10.02 -10.70
N LYS A 89 4.81 10.58 -9.72
CA LYS A 89 6.01 11.40 -9.96
C LYS A 89 7.28 10.60 -10.07
N LYS A 90 7.33 9.43 -9.41
CA LYS A 90 8.46 8.50 -9.48
C LYS A 90 7.93 7.09 -9.60
N GLU A 91 8.65 6.25 -10.32
CA GLU A 91 8.33 4.84 -10.38
C GLU A 91 8.67 4.18 -9.05
N ALA A 92 7.67 3.63 -8.39
CA ALA A 92 7.87 2.88 -7.16
C ALA A 92 8.48 1.52 -7.48
N SER A 93 9.24 0.99 -6.53
CA SER A 93 9.84 -0.34 -6.63
C SER A 93 9.53 -1.15 -5.39
N PHE A 94 9.66 -2.46 -5.50
CA PHE A 94 9.48 -3.34 -4.37
C PHE A 94 10.53 -4.42 -4.36
N ARG A 95 10.74 -5.01 -3.19
CA ARG A 95 11.52 -6.22 -3.03
C ARG A 95 10.92 -7.05 -1.91
N VAL A 96 11.11 -8.36 -2.01
CA VAL A 96 10.69 -9.32 -1.01
C VAL A 96 11.93 -9.86 -0.31
N VAL A 97 11.95 -9.81 1.01
CA VAL A 97 13.04 -10.33 1.83
C VAL A 97 12.46 -11.36 2.78
N GLU A 98 13.10 -12.51 2.86
CA GLU A 98 12.69 -13.56 3.77
C GLU A 98 13.83 -13.89 4.74
N SER A 99 13.46 -14.15 5.99
CA SER A 99 14.42 -14.59 6.99
C SER A 99 13.79 -15.60 7.93
N MET A 100 14.57 -16.57 8.38
CA MET A 100 14.10 -17.54 9.36
C MET A 100 14.10 -16.92 10.75
N ASP A 101 13.11 -17.31 11.57
CA ASP A 101 13.09 -16.90 12.96
C ASP A 101 14.26 -17.53 13.72
N ALA A 102 14.98 -16.75 14.51
CA ALA A 102 16.15 -17.21 15.21
C ALA A 102 15.85 -18.24 16.30
N GLN A 103 14.65 -18.19 16.87
CA GLN A 103 14.25 -19.06 17.98
C GLN A 103 13.32 -20.18 17.56
N GLN A 104 12.59 -19.97 16.47
CA GLN A 104 11.58 -20.92 15.98
C GLN A 104 11.80 -21.20 14.51
N PRO A 105 12.64 -22.20 14.17
CA PRO A 105 13.06 -22.41 12.78
C PRO A 105 11.94 -22.81 11.83
N TYR A 106 10.76 -23.16 12.31
CA TYR A 106 9.60 -23.44 11.49
C TYR A 106 8.82 -22.15 11.12
N PHE A 107 9.20 -21.00 11.65
CA PHE A 107 8.64 -19.71 11.24
C PHE A 107 9.60 -18.98 10.33
N LYS A 108 9.02 -18.38 9.31
CA LYS A 108 9.72 -17.53 8.35
C LYS A 108 9.07 -16.17 8.36
N HIS A 109 9.89 -15.14 8.37
CA HIS A 109 9.43 -13.75 8.22
C HIS A 109 9.57 -13.34 6.76
N ARG A 110 8.50 -12.86 6.18
CA ARG A 110 8.50 -12.36 4.81
C ARG A 110 8.16 -10.88 4.85
N TYR A 111 9.02 -10.08 4.25
CA TYR A 111 8.84 -8.63 4.18
C TYR A 111 8.65 -8.23 2.73
N VAL A 112 7.61 -7.44 2.45
CA VAL A 112 7.47 -6.74 1.18
C VAL A 112 7.80 -5.28 1.44
N ILE A 113 8.87 -4.80 0.84
CA ILE A 113 9.36 -3.43 1.06
C ILE A 113 9.07 -2.64 -0.21
N ILE A 114 8.23 -1.62 -0.09
CA ILE A 114 7.90 -0.74 -1.19
C ILE A 114 8.65 0.57 -1.00
N ASN A 115 9.44 0.94 -1.99
CA ASN A 115 10.26 2.15 -1.96
C ASN A 115 9.84 3.12 -3.06
N ASN A 116 10.15 4.39 -2.85
CA ASN A 116 9.94 5.45 -3.84
C ASN A 116 8.48 5.67 -4.23
N LEU A 117 7.56 5.46 -3.27
CA LEU A 117 6.21 5.93 -3.47
C LEU A 117 6.26 7.45 -3.58
N ASN A 118 5.74 7.98 -4.67
CA ASN A 118 5.70 9.43 -4.87
C ASN A 118 4.61 9.73 -5.88
N TYR A 119 3.46 10.13 -5.36
CA TYR A 119 2.32 10.44 -6.21
C TYR A 119 1.56 11.63 -5.65
N SER A 120 0.77 12.26 -6.48
CA SER A 120 -0.18 13.29 -6.07
C SER A 120 -1.59 12.92 -6.50
N PHE A 121 -2.55 13.42 -5.77
CA PHE A 121 -3.95 13.25 -6.10
C PHE A 121 -4.73 14.47 -5.63
N VAL A 122 -5.97 14.59 -6.10
CA VAL A 122 -6.83 15.73 -5.75
C VAL A 122 -7.98 15.24 -4.90
N ASP A 123 -8.16 15.89 -3.76
CA ASP A 123 -9.35 15.72 -2.92
C ASP A 123 -10.43 16.66 -3.46
N TYR A 124 -11.44 16.07 -4.11
CA TYR A 124 -12.51 16.84 -4.74
C TYR A 124 -13.82 16.83 -3.95
N THR A 125 -13.85 16.16 -2.78
CA THR A 125 -15.07 16.00 -1.99
C THR A 125 -15.05 16.75 -0.68
N SER A 126 -13.88 17.01 -0.09
CA SER A 126 -13.76 17.58 1.25
C SER A 126 -14.13 19.05 1.32
N VAL A 127 -13.94 19.80 0.24
CA VAL A 127 -14.26 21.22 0.19
C VAL A 127 -15.13 21.50 -1.03
N SER A 128 -16.33 21.99 -0.78
CA SER A 128 -17.28 22.28 -1.85
C SER A 128 -16.75 23.34 -2.79
N GLY A 129 -16.70 23.01 -4.10
CA GLY A 129 -16.25 23.92 -5.14
C GLY A 129 -14.74 24.10 -5.24
N SER A 130 -13.95 23.38 -4.43
CA SER A 130 -12.50 23.48 -4.47
C SER A 130 -11.87 22.09 -4.55
N GLU A 131 -10.82 21.99 -5.36
CA GLU A 131 -9.99 20.79 -5.44
C GLU A 131 -8.75 21.02 -4.60
N MET A 132 -8.47 20.10 -3.67
CA MET A 132 -7.27 20.20 -2.83
C MET A 132 -6.23 19.18 -3.27
N PRO A 133 -5.08 19.63 -3.80
CA PRO A 133 -4.03 18.72 -4.23
C PRO A 133 -3.22 18.22 -3.04
N TRP A 134 -3.02 16.90 -2.98
CA TRP A 134 -2.22 16.26 -1.95
C TRP A 134 -1.06 15.52 -2.58
N GLU A 135 0.05 15.45 -1.86
CA GLU A 135 1.21 14.66 -2.24
C GLU A 135 1.51 13.62 -1.17
N VAL A 136 1.89 12.42 -1.63
CA VAL A 136 2.29 11.30 -0.77
C VAL A 136 3.64 10.81 -1.26
N SER A 137 4.58 10.67 -0.34
CA SER A 137 5.92 10.18 -0.68
C SER A 137 6.54 9.40 0.47
N GLY A 138 7.33 8.39 0.15
CA GLY A 138 8.06 7.61 1.13
C GLY A 138 8.08 6.12 0.80
N SER A 139 8.24 5.32 1.84
CA SER A 139 8.29 3.86 1.72
C SER A 139 7.38 3.22 2.78
N MET A 140 7.01 1.97 2.54
CA MET A 140 6.22 1.19 3.49
C MET A 140 6.59 -0.28 3.40
N THR A 141 6.36 -1.02 4.48
CA THR A 141 6.75 -2.43 4.58
C THR A 141 5.61 -3.27 5.14
N LEU A 142 5.38 -4.40 4.50
CA LEU A 142 4.48 -5.44 4.99
C LEU A 142 5.33 -6.54 5.61
N GLU A 143 5.02 -6.92 6.84
CA GLU A 143 5.62 -8.09 7.47
C GLU A 143 4.59 -9.20 7.60
N ARG A 144 4.96 -10.39 7.18
CA ARG A 144 4.14 -11.58 7.28
C ARG A 144 4.94 -12.69 7.95
N LYS A 145 4.38 -13.26 9.01
CA LYS A 145 4.96 -14.42 9.67
C LYS A 145 4.35 -15.68 9.08
N ILE A 146 5.19 -16.54 8.51
CA ILE A 146 4.74 -17.74 7.82
C ILE A 146 5.19 -18.96 8.63
N ASN A 147 4.22 -19.83 8.96
CA ASN A 147 4.52 -21.12 9.57
C ASN A 147 4.76 -22.13 8.44
N THR A 148 6.01 -22.56 8.28
CA THR A 148 6.40 -23.46 7.18
C THR A 148 5.84 -24.88 7.34
N GLN A 149 5.24 -25.20 8.48
CA GLN A 149 4.66 -26.53 8.76
C GLN A 149 3.19 -26.63 8.34
N ILE A 150 2.55 -25.53 7.93
CA ILE A 150 1.15 -25.54 7.48
C ILE A 150 1.04 -25.06 6.04
N PRO A 151 0.02 -25.52 5.30
CA PRO A 151 -0.20 -25.06 3.94
C PRO A 151 -0.48 -23.56 3.86
N ASP A 152 -0.14 -22.94 2.73
CA ASP A 152 -0.33 -21.49 2.52
C ASP A 152 -1.78 -21.05 2.70
N GLU A 153 -2.74 -21.88 2.26
CA GLU A 153 -4.15 -21.57 2.38
C GLU A 153 -4.65 -21.52 3.82
N ASP A 154 -3.99 -22.24 4.73
CA ASP A 154 -4.34 -22.21 6.14
C ASP A 154 -3.72 -21.01 6.85
N GLN A 155 -2.69 -20.42 6.29
CA GLN A 155 -2.03 -19.24 6.84
C GLN A 155 -2.93 -18.00 6.81
N ALA A 156 -3.91 -17.96 5.92
CA ALA A 156 -4.85 -16.85 5.81
C ALA A 156 -5.63 -16.59 7.10
N ILE A 157 -5.80 -17.62 7.92
CA ILE A 157 -6.55 -17.53 9.17
C ILE A 157 -5.78 -16.75 10.24
N GLN A 158 -4.48 -16.63 10.08
CA GLN A 158 -3.59 -16.04 11.09
C GLN A 158 -3.42 -14.52 10.94
N TRP A 159 -4.19 -13.92 10.08
CA TRP A 159 -4.02 -12.51 9.69
C TRP A 159 -4.95 -11.56 10.41
#